data_689db51104240aa349f325e14fddefaf
#
_entry.id   689db51104240aa349f325e14fddefaf
#
_cell.length_a   1.000
_cell.length_b   1.000
_cell.length_c   1.000
_cell.angle_alpha   90.00
_cell.angle_beta   90.00
_cell.angle_gamma   90.00
#
_symmetry.space_group_name_H-M   'P 1'
#
loop_
_entity.id
_entity.type
_entity.pdbx_description
1 polymer ?
#
loop_
_entity_poly.entity_id
_entity_poly.type
_entity_poly.pdbx_seq_one_letter_code
_entity_poly.pdbx_strand_id
1 'polypeptide(L)'
;MRLLARLRARSDAAYDNTYHHKLRGRLWDALQDSPYEQHHDANRPVGFSYSNPFPPRDMAEGDQRTLLVAAPQEDLLASVAEDFIADRELNIGEMPFHIDELTSLSPDVGEPGTTGTIESGTGLLVRIPPWQADAYNIDTDSDEATFWRPKHSMEPLKAQLENNLDQKHELFCPEYLPGPSATEYELFTDYELIKTFAIPVEVSQGQELTYVLSKWRFGYTVRDDDHRRHLNLALDTGLGERNALGLGFINLTNHGE
;
A
#
# COMPACT_ATOMS: atom_id res chain seq x y z
N MET A 1 8.39 -6.38 6.22
CA MET A 1 7.92 -7.78 6.43
C MET A 1 6.46 -7.93 6.01
N ARG A 2 5.96 -9.17 5.73
CA ARG A 2 4.59 -9.40 5.26
C ARG A 2 3.95 -10.62 5.87
N LEU A 3 2.65 -10.57 6.07
CA LEU A 3 1.80 -11.70 6.41
C LEU A 3 0.97 -12.07 5.18
N LEU A 4 1.14 -13.29 4.68
CA LEU A 4 0.31 -13.87 3.62
C LEU A 4 -0.78 -14.70 4.27
N ALA A 5 -2.04 -14.35 4.04
CA ALA A 5 -3.19 -15.17 4.39
C ALA A 5 -3.74 -15.87 3.14
N ARG A 6 -3.85 -17.20 3.19
CA ARG A 6 -4.61 -17.99 2.22
C ARG A 6 -6.05 -18.09 2.69
N LEU A 7 -6.94 -17.61 1.87
CA LEU A 7 -8.36 -17.50 2.17
C LEU A 7 -9.15 -18.47 1.30
N ARG A 8 -10.15 -19.12 1.88
CA ARG A 8 -11.12 -19.95 1.17
C ARG A 8 -12.52 -19.35 1.33
N ALA A 9 -13.19 -19.11 0.21
CA ALA A 9 -14.57 -18.60 0.20
C ALA A 9 -15.51 -19.60 0.90
N ARG A 10 -16.37 -19.11 1.79
CA ARG A 10 -17.34 -19.91 2.56
C ARG A 10 -18.69 -20.01 1.87
N SER A 11 -18.97 -19.15 0.91
CA SER A 11 -20.16 -19.16 0.06
C SER A 11 -19.87 -18.43 -1.25
N ASP A 12 -20.78 -18.55 -2.20
CA ASP A 12 -20.80 -17.72 -3.40
C ASP A 12 -20.99 -16.26 -3.01
N ALA A 13 -20.18 -15.39 -3.62
CA ALA A 13 -20.32 -13.93 -3.42
C ALA A 13 -19.78 -13.16 -4.63
N ALA A 14 -20.39 -12.02 -4.92
CA ALA A 14 -19.82 -11.04 -5.84
C ALA A 14 -18.59 -10.39 -5.23
N TYR A 15 -17.63 -9.99 -6.07
CA TYR A 15 -16.48 -9.25 -5.60
C TYR A 15 -16.89 -7.83 -5.13
N ASP A 16 -16.67 -7.55 -3.85
CA ASP A 16 -17.00 -6.26 -3.24
C ASP A 16 -15.90 -5.24 -3.52
N ASN A 17 -16.12 -4.34 -4.47
CA ASN A 17 -15.18 -3.25 -4.80
C ASN A 17 -15.03 -2.20 -3.68
N THR A 18 -15.89 -2.23 -2.68
CA THR A 18 -15.85 -1.32 -1.51
C THR A 18 -15.13 -1.94 -0.31
N TYR A 19 -14.42 -3.04 -0.50
CA TYR A 19 -13.71 -3.80 0.54
C TYR A 19 -12.74 -2.97 1.39
N HIS A 20 -12.23 -1.87 0.88
CA HIS A 20 -11.17 -1.06 1.51
C HIS A 20 -11.50 -0.69 2.96
N HIS A 21 -12.65 -0.06 3.18
CA HIS A 21 -13.05 0.38 4.52
C HIS A 21 -13.31 -0.82 5.46
N LYS A 22 -13.93 -1.87 4.95
CA LYS A 22 -14.29 -3.06 5.72
C LYS A 22 -13.05 -3.86 6.14
N LEU A 23 -12.11 -4.06 5.21
CA LEU A 23 -10.85 -4.74 5.52
C LEU A 23 -9.98 -3.89 6.46
N ARG A 24 -9.96 -2.57 6.27
CA ARG A 24 -9.30 -1.66 7.22
C ARG A 24 -9.87 -1.84 8.64
N GLY A 25 -11.19 -1.85 8.79
CA GLY A 25 -11.86 -2.07 10.09
C GLY A 25 -11.38 -3.38 10.71
N ARG A 26 -11.40 -4.47 9.96
CA ARG A 26 -10.97 -5.79 10.45
C ARG A 26 -9.50 -5.84 10.89
N LEU A 27 -8.61 -5.12 10.19
CA LEU A 27 -7.20 -5.00 10.60
C LEU A 27 -7.05 -4.17 11.88
N TRP A 28 -7.84 -3.11 12.04
CA TRP A 28 -7.85 -2.34 13.28
C TRP A 28 -8.43 -3.12 14.47
N ASP A 29 -9.44 -3.95 14.23
CA ASP A 29 -9.98 -4.86 15.27
C ASP A 29 -8.88 -5.81 15.75
N ALA A 30 -8.06 -6.33 14.83
CA ALA A 30 -6.93 -7.18 15.17
C ALA A 30 -5.79 -6.46 15.94
N LEU A 31 -5.77 -5.13 15.90
CA LEU A 31 -4.79 -4.30 16.64
C LEU A 31 -5.35 -3.72 17.95
N GLN A 32 -6.61 -4.04 18.32
CA GLN A 32 -7.14 -3.69 19.63
C GLN A 32 -6.33 -4.38 20.73
N ASP A 33 -6.22 -3.74 21.87
CA ASP A 33 -5.39 -4.19 23.01
C ASP A 33 -3.88 -4.33 22.71
N SER A 34 -3.42 -3.88 21.52
CA SER A 34 -2.01 -3.82 21.16
C SER A 34 -1.44 -2.41 21.37
N PRO A 35 -0.09 -2.23 21.38
CA PRO A 35 0.52 -0.91 21.40
C PRO A 35 0.14 0.01 20.23
N TYR A 36 -0.46 -0.56 19.18
CA TYR A 36 -0.86 0.14 17.94
C TYR A 36 -2.28 0.69 17.97
N GLU A 37 -3.12 0.31 18.93
CA GLU A 37 -4.51 0.77 19.05
C GLU A 37 -4.61 2.30 19.01
N GLN A 38 -3.76 3.00 19.75
CA GLN A 38 -3.73 4.48 19.79
C GLN A 38 -3.38 5.14 18.46
N HIS A 39 -2.89 4.40 17.46
CA HIS A 39 -2.57 4.92 16.14
C HIS A 39 -3.79 5.05 15.24
N HIS A 40 -4.93 4.46 15.60
CA HIS A 40 -6.17 4.50 14.82
C HIS A 40 -6.62 5.94 14.53
N ASP A 41 -6.59 6.80 15.55
CA ASP A 41 -7.04 8.19 15.48
C ASP A 41 -5.91 9.19 15.22
N ALA A 42 -4.67 8.70 15.08
CA ALA A 42 -3.52 9.56 14.81
C ALA A 42 -3.51 10.02 13.35
N ASN A 43 -3.34 11.33 13.14
CA ASN A 43 -3.20 11.91 11.79
C ASN A 43 -1.75 11.72 11.26
N ARG A 44 -1.27 10.47 11.26
CA ARG A 44 0.07 10.09 10.79
C ARG A 44 0.01 8.74 10.07
N PRO A 45 1.01 8.39 9.24
CA PRO A 45 1.09 7.06 8.64
C PRO A 45 1.10 5.97 9.72
N VAL A 46 0.27 4.96 9.55
CA VAL A 46 0.10 3.87 10.52
C VAL A 46 1.17 2.79 10.38
N GLY A 47 1.86 2.76 9.24
CA GLY A 47 2.96 1.83 8.98
C GLY A 47 2.53 0.48 8.44
N PHE A 48 1.27 0.29 8.07
CA PHE A 48 0.88 -0.92 7.34
C PHE A 48 0.23 -0.61 6.00
N SER A 49 0.34 -1.54 5.09
CA SER A 49 -0.37 -1.58 3.81
C SER A 49 -0.92 -2.99 3.56
N TYR A 50 -1.88 -3.12 2.66
CA TYR A 50 -2.43 -4.44 2.33
C TYR A 50 -2.90 -4.53 0.89
N SER A 51 -2.91 -5.76 0.37
CA SER A 51 -3.44 -6.06 -0.95
C SER A 51 -4.97 -6.16 -0.93
N ASN A 52 -5.59 -6.19 -2.09
CA ASN A 52 -6.95 -6.72 -2.21
C ASN A 52 -6.94 -8.26 -2.07
N PRO A 53 -8.09 -8.89 -1.73
CA PRO A 53 -8.26 -10.33 -1.88
C PRO A 53 -8.06 -10.71 -3.36
N PHE A 54 -7.02 -11.47 -3.67
CA PHE A 54 -6.61 -11.78 -5.05
C PHE A 54 -6.86 -13.24 -5.42
N PRO A 55 -7.36 -13.52 -6.62
CA PRO A 55 -7.73 -12.62 -7.72
C PRO A 55 -9.04 -11.85 -7.45
N PRO A 56 -9.12 -10.55 -7.92
CA PRO A 56 -10.30 -9.69 -7.71
C PRO A 56 -11.41 -10.04 -8.70
N ARG A 57 -12.19 -11.04 -8.39
CA ARG A 57 -13.33 -11.53 -9.20
C ARG A 57 -14.35 -12.18 -8.29
N ASP A 58 -15.58 -12.32 -8.78
CA ASP A 58 -16.63 -13.08 -8.11
C ASP A 58 -16.12 -14.46 -7.71
N MET A 59 -16.66 -15.01 -6.65
CA MET A 59 -16.20 -16.26 -6.08
C MET A 59 -17.36 -17.23 -5.88
N ALA A 60 -17.06 -18.51 -6.07
CA ALA A 60 -17.89 -19.62 -5.64
C ALA A 60 -17.39 -20.16 -4.29
N GLU A 61 -18.25 -20.86 -3.55
CA GLU A 61 -17.86 -21.56 -2.35
C GLU A 61 -16.66 -22.50 -2.61
N GLY A 62 -15.65 -22.41 -1.74
CA GLY A 62 -14.40 -23.18 -1.87
C GLY A 62 -13.32 -22.50 -2.70
N ASP A 63 -13.61 -21.43 -3.43
CA ASP A 63 -12.60 -20.68 -4.19
C ASP A 63 -11.50 -20.14 -3.26
N GLN A 64 -10.26 -20.18 -3.74
CA GLN A 64 -9.11 -19.65 -3.02
C GLN A 64 -8.82 -18.20 -3.39
N ARG A 65 -8.42 -17.43 -2.38
CA ARG A 65 -7.90 -16.07 -2.50
C ARG A 65 -6.64 -15.93 -1.64
N THR A 66 -5.87 -14.90 -1.94
CA THR A 66 -4.73 -14.49 -1.11
C THR A 66 -4.92 -13.06 -0.65
N LEU A 67 -4.52 -12.78 0.58
CA LEU A 67 -4.43 -11.44 1.14
C LEU A 67 -3.03 -11.25 1.70
N LEU A 68 -2.40 -10.13 1.39
CA LEU A 68 -1.13 -9.72 1.96
C LEU A 68 -1.34 -8.50 2.85
N VAL A 69 -0.79 -8.56 4.06
CA VAL A 69 -0.63 -7.40 4.95
C VAL A 69 0.86 -7.18 5.12
N ALA A 70 1.33 -5.95 4.95
CA ALA A 70 2.73 -5.58 5.04
C ALA A 70 2.92 -4.47 6.09
N ALA A 71 3.99 -4.56 6.87
CA ALA A 71 4.40 -3.53 7.82
C ALA A 71 5.91 -3.63 8.09
N PRO A 72 6.58 -2.52 8.44
CA PRO A 72 7.97 -2.53 8.85
C PRO A 72 8.15 -3.11 10.28
N GLN A 73 7.13 -3.00 11.13
CA GLN A 73 7.15 -3.53 12.49
C GLN A 73 6.65 -4.97 12.51
N GLU A 74 7.51 -5.90 12.94
CA GLU A 74 7.20 -7.31 13.03
C GLU A 74 6.11 -7.62 14.06
N ASP A 75 6.12 -6.94 15.19
CA ASP A 75 5.15 -7.11 16.27
C ASP A 75 3.74 -6.62 15.88
N LEU A 76 3.61 -5.63 14.99
CA LEU A 76 2.31 -5.28 14.40
C LEU A 76 1.74 -6.46 13.61
N LEU A 77 2.54 -7.07 12.74
CA LEU A 77 2.11 -8.23 11.97
C LEU A 77 1.86 -9.45 12.85
N ALA A 78 2.61 -9.60 13.94
CA ALA A 78 2.38 -10.66 14.91
C ALA A 78 1.00 -10.50 15.56
N SER A 79 0.61 -9.29 15.99
CA SER A 79 -0.72 -9.03 16.55
C SER A 79 -1.83 -9.38 15.56
N VAL A 80 -1.68 -8.98 14.28
CA VAL A 80 -2.65 -9.37 13.24
C VAL A 80 -2.70 -10.88 13.04
N ALA A 81 -1.55 -11.55 13.06
CA ALA A 81 -1.49 -13.01 12.89
C ALA A 81 -2.12 -13.75 14.06
N GLU A 82 -1.90 -13.30 15.30
CA GLU A 82 -2.48 -13.88 16.51
C GLU A 82 -4.00 -13.81 16.49
N ASP A 83 -4.55 -12.64 16.13
CA ASP A 83 -6.00 -12.43 15.99
C ASP A 83 -6.59 -13.33 14.87
N PHE A 84 -5.94 -13.40 13.72
CA PHE A 84 -6.36 -14.26 12.60
C PHE A 84 -6.24 -15.76 12.91
N ILE A 85 -5.38 -16.16 13.84
CA ILE A 85 -5.30 -17.54 14.34
C ILE A 85 -6.43 -17.81 15.32
N ALA A 86 -6.73 -16.85 16.20
CA ALA A 86 -7.78 -16.99 17.22
C ALA A 86 -9.17 -17.04 16.57
N ASP A 87 -9.42 -16.22 15.55
CA ASP A 87 -10.64 -16.27 14.75
C ASP A 87 -10.30 -16.35 13.25
N ARG A 88 -10.48 -17.56 12.70
CA ARG A 88 -10.21 -17.85 11.29
C ARG A 88 -11.32 -17.45 10.34
N GLU A 89 -12.40 -16.86 10.85
CA GLU A 89 -13.48 -16.32 10.03
C GLU A 89 -13.21 -14.87 9.68
N LEU A 90 -13.03 -14.60 8.39
CA LEU A 90 -12.74 -13.27 7.88
C LEU A 90 -13.87 -12.83 6.94
N ASN A 91 -14.67 -11.86 7.38
CA ASN A 91 -15.68 -11.24 6.53
C ASN A 91 -15.16 -9.90 5.99
N ILE A 92 -15.03 -9.80 4.68
CA ILE A 92 -14.63 -8.56 3.99
C ILE A 92 -15.85 -8.06 3.21
N GLY A 93 -16.68 -7.29 3.86
CA GLY A 93 -18.01 -6.93 3.34
C GLY A 93 -18.90 -8.16 3.16
N GLU A 94 -19.41 -8.32 1.95
CA GLU A 94 -20.24 -9.48 1.57
C GLU A 94 -19.43 -10.71 1.18
N MET A 95 -18.11 -10.64 1.27
CA MET A 95 -17.19 -11.74 0.94
C MET A 95 -16.79 -12.50 2.21
N PRO A 96 -17.41 -13.67 2.52
CA PRO A 96 -17.06 -14.46 3.70
C PRO A 96 -15.93 -15.44 3.37
N PHE A 97 -14.88 -15.40 4.16
CA PHE A 97 -13.72 -16.29 4.02
C PHE A 97 -13.45 -17.09 5.29
N HIS A 98 -12.76 -18.21 5.10
CA HIS A 98 -12.02 -18.92 6.13
C HIS A 98 -10.53 -18.78 5.85
N ILE A 99 -9.74 -18.51 6.88
CA ILE A 99 -8.27 -18.42 6.78
C ILE A 99 -7.72 -19.84 6.89
N ASP A 100 -7.26 -20.41 5.78
CA ASP A 100 -6.69 -21.75 5.75
C ASP A 100 -5.25 -21.78 6.29
N GLU A 101 -4.45 -20.79 5.90
CA GLU A 101 -3.02 -20.72 6.20
C GLU A 101 -2.55 -19.27 6.38
N LEU A 102 -1.60 -19.08 7.29
CA LEU A 102 -0.87 -17.83 7.48
C LEU A 102 0.63 -18.11 7.32
N THR A 103 1.31 -17.30 6.53
CA THR A 103 2.74 -17.43 6.26
C THR A 103 3.41 -16.07 6.39
N SER A 104 4.50 -15.99 7.16
CA SER A 104 5.35 -14.80 7.20
C SER A 104 6.30 -14.79 6.00
N LEU A 105 6.43 -13.63 5.34
CA LEU A 105 7.31 -13.40 4.20
C LEU A 105 8.19 -12.19 4.46
N SER A 106 9.45 -12.27 4.02
CA SER A 106 10.41 -11.17 4.11
C SER A 106 10.94 -10.83 2.70
N PRO A 107 10.13 -10.14 1.86
CA PRO A 107 10.61 -9.72 0.54
C PRO A 107 11.75 -8.72 0.71
N ASP A 108 12.73 -8.80 -0.19
CA ASP A 108 13.89 -7.92 -0.22
C ASP A 108 14.24 -7.61 -1.67
N VAL A 109 14.57 -6.36 -1.96
CA VAL A 109 14.94 -5.89 -3.30
C VAL A 109 16.34 -6.35 -3.75
N GLY A 110 17.10 -6.96 -2.85
CA GLY A 110 18.45 -7.48 -3.10
C GLY A 110 19.58 -6.51 -2.72
N GLU A 111 20.80 -7.00 -2.87
CA GLU A 111 22.03 -6.26 -2.54
C GLU A 111 22.31 -5.14 -3.56
N PRO A 112 23.18 -4.17 -3.25
CA PRO A 112 23.64 -3.17 -4.21
C PRO A 112 24.07 -3.78 -5.55
N GLY A 113 23.57 -3.22 -6.65
CA GLY A 113 23.73 -3.76 -8.00
C GLY A 113 22.59 -4.65 -8.49
N THR A 114 21.72 -5.14 -7.61
CA THR A 114 20.53 -5.90 -8.01
C THR A 114 19.57 -5.02 -8.81
N THR A 115 19.08 -5.55 -9.94
CA THR A 115 18.02 -4.92 -10.73
C THR A 115 16.71 -5.71 -10.59
N GLY A 116 15.59 -5.03 -10.65
CA GLY A 116 14.31 -5.69 -10.54
C GLY A 116 13.15 -4.79 -10.91
N THR A 117 11.96 -5.32 -10.70
CA THR A 117 10.71 -4.61 -10.99
C THR A 117 9.77 -4.72 -9.80
N ILE A 118 9.13 -3.61 -9.47
CA ILE A 118 8.06 -3.50 -8.48
C ILE A 118 6.76 -3.17 -9.21
N GLU A 119 5.68 -3.85 -8.89
CA GLU A 119 4.38 -3.58 -9.48
C GLU A 119 3.33 -3.19 -8.43
N SER A 120 2.45 -2.27 -8.78
CA SER A 120 1.30 -1.90 -7.94
C SER A 120 0.31 -3.04 -7.83
N GLY A 121 0.18 -3.64 -6.67
CA GLY A 121 -0.89 -4.60 -6.36
C GLY A 121 -2.25 -3.90 -6.27
N THR A 122 -2.29 -2.73 -5.62
CA THR A 122 -3.46 -1.84 -5.57
C THR A 122 -3.15 -0.49 -6.21
N GLY A 123 -4.16 0.36 -6.42
CA GLY A 123 -3.95 1.69 -7.02
C GLY A 123 -3.21 2.64 -6.08
N LEU A 124 -2.26 3.40 -6.61
CA LEU A 124 -1.57 4.46 -5.89
C LEU A 124 -2.44 5.72 -5.89
N LEU A 125 -2.60 6.32 -4.72
CA LEU A 125 -3.15 7.65 -4.55
C LEU A 125 -1.99 8.64 -4.43
N VAL A 126 -1.90 9.58 -5.36
CA VAL A 126 -0.91 10.66 -5.33
C VAL A 126 -1.63 11.97 -5.52
N ARG A 127 -1.56 12.83 -4.50
CA ARG A 127 -2.12 14.18 -4.54
C ARG A 127 -0.99 15.20 -4.66
N ILE A 128 -1.20 16.17 -5.55
CA ILE A 128 -0.27 17.27 -5.77
C ILE A 128 -0.82 18.46 -4.96
N PRO A 129 -0.11 18.93 -3.95
CA PRO A 129 -0.55 20.10 -3.17
C PRO A 129 -0.53 21.37 -4.02
N PRO A 130 -1.33 22.43 -3.68
CA PRO A 130 -1.45 23.64 -4.48
C PRO A 130 -0.12 24.31 -4.81
N TRP A 131 0.77 24.45 -3.82
CA TRP A 131 2.10 25.06 -4.03
C TRP A 131 2.97 24.32 -5.04
N GLN A 132 2.81 23.00 -5.14
CA GLN A 132 3.54 22.20 -6.13
C GLN A 132 2.82 22.23 -7.49
N ALA A 133 1.49 22.28 -7.50
CA ALA A 133 0.71 22.44 -8.71
C ALA A 133 1.10 23.76 -9.43
N ASP A 134 1.22 24.84 -8.68
CA ASP A 134 1.68 26.14 -9.19
C ASP A 134 3.08 26.04 -9.80
N ALA A 135 4.02 25.39 -9.10
CA ALA A 135 5.40 25.23 -9.55
C ALA A 135 5.52 24.45 -10.89
N TYR A 136 4.60 23.50 -11.12
CA TYR A 136 4.57 22.70 -12.34
C TYR A 136 3.50 23.14 -13.36
N ASN A 137 2.88 24.29 -13.19
CA ASN A 137 1.81 24.83 -14.04
C ASN A 137 0.65 23.84 -14.26
N ILE A 138 0.22 23.21 -13.18
CA ILE A 138 -0.93 22.30 -13.18
C ILE A 138 -2.16 23.09 -12.79
N ASP A 139 -3.13 23.19 -13.71
CA ASP A 139 -4.41 23.83 -13.41
C ASP A 139 -5.15 23.05 -12.33
N THR A 140 -5.53 23.75 -11.27
CA THR A 140 -6.36 23.25 -10.18
C THR A 140 -7.65 24.03 -10.12
N ASP A 141 -8.78 23.34 -10.03
CA ASP A 141 -10.10 23.98 -9.93
C ASP A 141 -10.41 24.51 -8.51
N SER A 142 -9.49 24.32 -7.58
CA SER A 142 -9.66 24.68 -6.16
C SER A 142 -8.32 24.89 -5.45
N ASP A 143 -8.37 25.50 -4.26
CA ASP A 143 -7.23 25.61 -3.33
C ASP A 143 -6.86 24.26 -2.67
N GLU A 144 -7.53 23.17 -3.05
CA GLU A 144 -7.26 21.83 -2.56
C GLU A 144 -6.23 21.09 -3.41
N ALA A 145 -5.60 20.08 -2.82
CA ALA A 145 -4.69 19.19 -3.53
C ALA A 145 -5.39 18.47 -4.69
N THR A 146 -4.79 18.45 -5.86
CA THR A 146 -5.33 17.75 -7.03
C THR A 146 -4.69 16.36 -7.19
N PHE A 147 -5.43 15.41 -7.78
CA PHE A 147 -4.90 14.09 -8.07
C PHE A 147 -3.95 14.15 -9.27
N TRP A 148 -2.81 13.45 -9.17
CA TRP A 148 -1.97 13.26 -10.34
C TRP A 148 -2.76 12.51 -11.44
N ARG A 149 -2.57 12.93 -12.68
CA ARG A 149 -3.21 12.34 -13.88
C ARG A 149 -2.19 12.25 -15.01
N PRO A 150 -2.38 11.36 -16.01
CA PRO A 150 -1.43 11.19 -17.14
C PRO A 150 -1.17 12.44 -17.97
N LYS A 151 -2.04 13.45 -17.90
CA LYS A 151 -1.84 14.76 -18.55
C LYS A 151 -0.80 15.64 -17.84
N HIS A 152 -0.47 15.33 -16.59
CA HIS A 152 0.53 16.07 -15.81
C HIS A 152 1.93 15.50 -16.08
N SER A 153 2.97 16.31 -15.87
CA SER A 153 4.35 15.83 -15.93
C SER A 153 4.63 14.77 -14.86
N MET A 154 5.74 14.05 -15.01
CA MET A 154 6.15 13.01 -14.06
C MET A 154 6.79 13.59 -12.79
N GLU A 155 7.36 14.79 -12.87
CA GLU A 155 8.13 15.39 -11.76
C GLU A 155 7.31 15.51 -10.46
N PRO A 156 6.06 16.06 -10.47
CA PRO A 156 5.27 16.11 -9.25
C PRO A 156 4.88 14.72 -8.71
N LEU A 157 4.73 13.71 -9.57
CA LEU A 157 4.52 12.33 -9.11
C LEU A 157 5.76 11.81 -8.36
N LYS A 158 6.94 11.91 -8.97
CA LYS A 158 8.21 11.47 -8.37
C LYS A 158 8.43 12.16 -7.02
N ALA A 159 8.35 13.49 -7.01
CA ALA A 159 8.51 14.27 -5.79
C ALA A 159 7.51 13.87 -4.68
N GLN A 160 6.24 13.58 -5.02
CA GLN A 160 5.26 13.15 -4.03
C GLN A 160 5.50 11.73 -3.52
N LEU A 161 5.98 10.81 -4.37
CA LEU A 161 6.36 9.47 -3.91
C LEU A 161 7.54 9.53 -2.93
N GLU A 162 8.55 10.33 -3.22
CA GLU A 162 9.70 10.56 -2.34
C GLU A 162 9.28 11.23 -1.03
N ASN A 163 8.53 12.34 -1.08
CA ASN A 163 8.04 13.04 0.12
C ASN A 163 7.18 12.13 1.02
N ASN A 164 6.32 11.30 0.44
CA ASN A 164 5.51 10.36 1.22
C ASN A 164 6.40 9.27 1.86
N LEU A 165 7.43 8.84 1.17
CA LEU A 165 8.36 7.84 1.71
C LEU A 165 9.29 8.44 2.76
N ASP A 166 9.70 9.71 2.64
CA ASP A 166 10.41 10.45 3.69
C ASP A 166 9.63 10.50 5.00
N GLN A 167 8.34 10.84 4.95
CA GLN A 167 7.48 10.84 6.12
C GLN A 167 7.41 9.46 6.81
N LYS A 168 7.42 8.39 6.04
CA LYS A 168 7.46 7.02 6.56
C LYS A 168 8.84 6.68 7.10
N HIS A 169 9.89 7.12 6.42
CA HIS A 169 11.26 6.95 6.87
C HIS A 169 11.51 7.60 8.24
N GLU A 170 11.04 8.83 8.45
CA GLU A 170 11.11 9.54 9.74
C GLU A 170 10.42 8.78 10.88
N LEU A 171 9.36 8.00 10.57
CA LEU A 171 8.60 7.27 11.58
C LEU A 171 9.16 5.87 11.87
N PHE A 172 9.76 5.21 10.88
CA PHE A 172 10.09 3.80 10.96
C PHE A 172 11.58 3.48 10.83
N CYS A 173 12.41 4.48 10.51
CA CYS A 173 13.86 4.33 10.42
C CYS A 173 14.57 5.18 11.47
N PRO A 174 15.81 4.84 11.86
CA PRO A 174 16.62 5.66 12.75
C PRO A 174 16.89 7.06 12.17
N GLU A 175 16.77 8.11 13.01
CA GLU A 175 16.94 9.53 12.62
C GLU A 175 18.30 9.85 11.96
N TYR A 176 19.35 9.10 12.29
CA TYR A 176 20.69 9.33 11.73
C TYR A 176 20.89 8.80 10.30
N LEU A 177 19.92 8.06 9.77
CA LEU A 177 19.97 7.55 8.41
C LEU A 177 19.29 8.53 7.44
N PRO A 178 19.84 8.74 6.23
CA PRO A 178 19.23 9.64 5.27
C PRO A 178 17.91 9.06 4.72
N GLY A 179 16.91 9.92 4.56
CA GLY A 179 15.67 9.59 3.86
C GLY A 179 15.85 9.66 2.33
N PRO A 180 14.85 9.23 1.54
CA PRO A 180 14.91 9.25 0.07
C PRO A 180 15.30 10.60 -0.53
N SER A 181 14.69 11.69 -0.11
CA SER A 181 14.97 13.03 -0.64
C SER A 181 16.36 13.59 -0.28
N ALA A 182 17.03 12.99 0.70
CA ALA A 182 18.39 13.35 1.10
C ALA A 182 19.48 12.64 0.30
N THR A 183 19.11 11.80 -0.68
CA THR A 183 20.01 11.04 -1.53
C THR A 183 20.12 11.67 -2.92
N GLU A 184 21.21 11.36 -3.67
CA GLU A 184 21.44 11.91 -5.02
C GLU A 184 20.84 11.05 -6.13
N TYR A 185 20.10 9.97 -5.81
CA TYR A 185 19.54 9.06 -6.81
C TYR A 185 18.01 9.12 -6.82
N GLU A 186 17.43 8.85 -7.97
CA GLU A 186 15.99 8.62 -8.09
C GLU A 186 15.60 7.28 -7.46
N LEU A 187 14.43 7.23 -6.83
CA LEU A 187 13.90 6.01 -6.18
C LEU A 187 13.73 4.85 -7.18
N PHE A 188 13.35 5.17 -8.41
CA PHE A 188 13.17 4.19 -9.49
C PHE A 188 13.88 4.62 -10.76
N THR A 189 14.37 3.66 -11.53
CA THR A 189 15.04 3.89 -12.81
C THR A 189 14.07 3.96 -13.99
N ASP A 190 12.86 3.41 -13.83
CA ASP A 190 11.83 3.40 -14.87
C ASP A 190 10.44 3.49 -14.26
N TYR A 191 9.49 4.11 -15.00
CA TYR A 191 8.12 4.38 -14.58
C TYR A 191 7.15 4.06 -15.72
N GLU A 192 6.57 2.87 -15.72
CA GLU A 192 5.56 2.45 -16.68
C GLU A 192 4.17 2.57 -16.07
N LEU A 193 3.35 3.49 -16.60
CA LEU A 193 1.95 3.62 -16.22
C LEU A 193 1.13 2.49 -16.84
N ILE A 194 0.55 1.63 -16.01
CA ILE A 194 -0.33 0.53 -16.48
C ILE A 194 -1.72 1.06 -16.78
N LYS A 195 -2.32 1.79 -15.84
CA LYS A 195 -3.65 2.42 -16.00
C LYS A 195 -3.95 3.46 -14.93
N THR A 196 -4.93 4.30 -15.22
CA THR A 196 -5.61 5.16 -14.23
C THR A 196 -7.08 4.76 -14.12
N PHE A 197 -7.66 4.92 -12.94
CA PHE A 197 -9.07 4.63 -12.69
C PHE A 197 -9.55 5.42 -11.47
N ALA A 198 -10.86 5.56 -11.34
CA ALA A 198 -11.46 6.20 -10.18
C ALA A 198 -12.24 5.17 -9.37
N ILE A 199 -12.19 5.30 -8.05
CA ILE A 199 -12.99 4.49 -7.13
C ILE A 199 -13.70 5.39 -6.13
N PRO A 200 -14.97 5.08 -5.79
CA PRO A 200 -15.59 5.63 -4.59
C PRO A 200 -14.97 4.97 -3.35
N VAL A 201 -14.64 5.77 -2.35
CA VAL A 201 -14.13 5.29 -1.06
C VAL A 201 -14.90 5.98 0.05
N GLU A 202 -15.53 5.22 0.90
CA GLU A 202 -16.13 5.73 2.12
C GLU A 202 -15.01 6.12 3.10
N VAL A 203 -14.92 7.39 3.46
CA VAL A 203 -13.86 7.92 4.34
C VAL A 203 -14.34 8.11 5.77
N SER A 204 -15.64 8.30 5.95
CA SER A 204 -16.34 8.33 7.23
C SER A 204 -17.80 7.93 7.01
N GLN A 205 -18.52 7.63 8.08
CA GLN A 205 -19.90 7.13 8.00
C GLN A 205 -20.77 8.04 7.12
N GLY A 206 -21.16 7.55 5.94
CA GLY A 206 -22.01 8.23 4.97
C GLY A 206 -21.30 9.31 4.10
N GLN A 207 -19.99 9.45 4.20
CA GLN A 207 -19.22 10.34 3.34
C GLN A 207 -18.35 9.53 2.36
N GLU A 208 -18.72 9.59 1.10
CA GLU A 208 -17.98 8.96 0.00
C GLU A 208 -17.17 10.02 -0.77
N LEU A 209 -15.90 9.72 -1.02
CA LEU A 209 -15.01 10.51 -1.87
C LEU A 209 -14.58 9.68 -3.06
N THR A 210 -14.53 10.30 -4.24
CA THR A 210 -13.99 9.66 -5.43
C THR A 210 -12.49 9.92 -5.51
N TYR A 211 -11.68 8.86 -5.39
CA TYR A 211 -10.23 8.94 -5.58
C TYR A 211 -9.83 8.55 -7.00
N VAL A 212 -8.94 9.34 -7.59
CA VAL A 212 -8.27 8.99 -8.85
C VAL A 212 -6.96 8.29 -8.52
N LEU A 213 -6.85 7.05 -8.94
CA LEU A 213 -5.74 6.17 -8.66
C LEU A 213 -4.99 5.82 -9.94
N SER A 214 -3.72 5.44 -9.78
CA SER A 214 -2.88 4.95 -10.87
C SER A 214 -2.22 3.63 -10.51
N LYS A 215 -2.08 2.73 -11.47
CA LYS A 215 -1.28 1.50 -11.34
C LYS A 215 -0.02 1.62 -12.17
N TRP A 216 1.08 1.15 -11.60
CA TRP A 216 2.42 1.33 -12.12
C TRP A 216 3.23 0.05 -12.08
N ARG A 217 4.20 -0.01 -13.00
CA ARG A 217 5.37 -0.88 -12.92
C ARG A 217 6.59 0.03 -12.81
N PHE A 218 7.42 -0.22 -11.80
CA PHE A 218 8.63 0.55 -11.51
C PHE A 218 9.84 -0.34 -11.71
N GLY A 219 10.77 0.06 -12.58
CA GLY A 219 12.09 -0.53 -12.65
C GLY A 219 13.00 0.05 -11.57
N TYR A 220 13.87 -0.76 -10.98
CA TYR A 220 14.86 -0.29 -10.02
C TYR A 220 16.22 -0.96 -10.23
N THR A 221 17.26 -0.27 -9.77
CA THR A 221 18.61 -0.83 -9.57
C THR A 221 19.06 -0.37 -8.20
N VAL A 222 19.28 -1.30 -7.27
CA VAL A 222 19.77 -0.98 -5.93
C VAL A 222 21.13 -0.31 -6.03
N ARG A 223 21.26 0.93 -5.54
CA ARG A 223 22.50 1.74 -5.65
C ARG A 223 23.48 1.45 -4.51
N ASP A 224 22.92 1.46 -3.29
CA ASP A 224 23.65 1.28 -2.05
C ASP A 224 22.70 0.75 -0.95
N ASP A 225 23.18 0.63 0.28
CA ASP A 225 22.38 0.14 1.41
C ASP A 225 21.25 1.12 1.79
N ASP A 226 21.42 2.41 1.61
CA ASP A 226 20.38 3.40 1.85
C ASP A 226 19.23 3.24 0.84
N HIS A 227 19.55 3.10 -0.44
CA HIS A 227 18.56 2.85 -1.49
C HIS A 227 17.81 1.52 -1.26
N ARG A 228 18.54 0.45 -0.89
CA ARG A 228 17.92 -0.83 -0.50
C ARG A 228 16.91 -0.65 0.62
N ARG A 229 17.30 0.08 1.67
CA ARG A 229 16.41 0.39 2.80
C ARG A 229 15.16 1.14 2.36
N HIS A 230 15.29 2.17 1.51
CA HIS A 230 14.15 2.94 1.01
C HIS A 230 13.17 2.09 0.18
N LEU A 231 13.69 1.26 -0.71
CA LEU A 231 12.87 0.35 -1.51
C LEU A 231 12.17 -0.72 -0.64
N ASN A 232 12.87 -1.28 0.35
CA ASN A 232 12.28 -2.24 1.29
C ASN A 232 11.24 -1.57 2.19
N LEU A 233 11.46 -0.34 2.65
CA LEU A 233 10.46 0.45 3.38
C LEU A 233 9.21 0.68 2.52
N ALA A 234 9.38 1.00 1.23
CA ALA A 234 8.26 1.14 0.30
C ALA A 234 7.49 -0.18 0.12
N LEU A 235 8.19 -1.33 0.07
CA LEU A 235 7.54 -2.65 0.04
C LEU A 235 6.69 -2.91 1.29
N ASP A 236 7.14 -2.48 2.45
CA ASP A 236 6.47 -2.74 3.73
C ASP A 236 5.33 -1.75 4.00
N THR A 237 5.50 -0.48 3.62
CA THR A 237 4.54 0.57 3.92
C THR A 237 3.63 0.95 2.75
N GLY A 238 3.92 0.49 1.54
CA GLY A 238 3.28 0.93 0.30
C GLY A 238 3.84 2.27 -0.22
N LEU A 239 3.42 2.65 -1.43
CA LEU A 239 3.74 3.93 -2.08
C LEU A 239 2.53 4.88 -2.10
N GLY A 240 2.81 6.18 -2.14
CA GLY A 240 1.79 7.23 -2.12
C GLY A 240 1.03 7.30 -0.80
N GLU A 241 -0.20 7.79 -0.85
CA GLU A 241 -1.00 8.11 0.32
C GLU A 241 -2.07 7.05 0.65
N ARG A 242 -2.62 7.11 1.88
CA ARG A 242 -3.75 6.29 2.36
C ARG A 242 -3.48 4.77 2.30
N ASN A 243 -2.25 4.35 2.58
CA ASN A 243 -1.87 2.94 2.55
C ASN A 243 -2.68 2.08 3.54
N ALA A 244 -3.04 2.62 4.70
CA ALA A 244 -3.94 1.97 5.66
C ALA A 244 -5.40 1.80 5.16
N LEU A 245 -5.75 2.35 3.99
CA LEU A 245 -6.98 2.04 3.25
C LEU A 245 -6.74 1.00 2.15
N GLY A 246 -5.58 0.33 2.12
CA GLY A 246 -5.21 -0.63 1.08
C GLY A 246 -4.87 0.01 -0.27
N LEU A 247 -4.55 1.30 -0.29
CA LEU A 247 -4.06 1.98 -1.48
C LEU A 247 -2.54 1.93 -1.53
N GLY A 248 -1.97 1.85 -2.73
CA GLY A 248 -0.53 1.89 -2.92
C GLY A 248 0.24 0.66 -2.45
N PHE A 249 -0.42 -0.47 -2.22
CA PHE A 249 0.28 -1.72 -1.96
C PHE A 249 1.07 -2.14 -3.21
N ILE A 250 2.34 -2.51 -3.03
CA ILE A 250 3.26 -2.86 -4.12
C ILE A 250 3.91 -4.23 -3.87
N ASN A 251 4.29 -4.92 -4.94
CA ASN A 251 4.96 -6.22 -4.89
C ASN A 251 6.21 -6.24 -5.77
N LEU A 252 7.21 -7.02 -5.35
CA LEU A 252 8.24 -7.48 -6.27
C LEU A 252 7.59 -8.37 -7.32
N THR A 253 7.90 -8.13 -8.58
CA THR A 253 7.56 -9.07 -9.66
C THR A 253 8.76 -9.97 -9.88
N ASN A 254 8.55 -11.29 -9.79
CA ASN A 254 9.57 -12.22 -10.24
C ASN A 254 9.78 -11.98 -11.73
N HIS A 255 10.98 -11.57 -12.12
CA HIS A 255 11.40 -11.72 -13.50
C HIS A 255 11.44 -13.24 -13.74
N GLY A 256 10.54 -13.73 -14.59
CA GLY A 256 10.66 -15.10 -15.09
C GLY A 256 12.07 -15.23 -15.70
N GLU A 257 12.76 -16.26 -15.26
CA GLU A 257 13.95 -16.76 -15.93
C GLU A 257 13.65 -17.05 -17.40
#